data_8a39a239d28f8ad7f55485fa417a8622
#
_entry.id   8a39a239d28f8ad7f55485fa417a8622
#
_cell.length_a   1.000
_cell.length_b   1.000
_cell.length_c   1.000
_cell.angle_alpha   90.00
_cell.angle_beta   90.00
_cell.angle_gamma   90.00
#
_symmetry.space_group_name_H-M   'P 1'
#
loop_
_entity.id
_entity.type
_entity.pdbx_description
1 polymer ?
#
loop_
_entity_poly.entity_id
_entity_poly.type
_entity_poly.pdbx_seq_one_letter_code
_entity_poly.pdbx_strand_id
1 'polypeptide(L)'
;MILQALTAYYEEMLHKGKISAPGWDETFRVSFQLEIDDAGTLVDVIDCREPATSGKKQVLLPCQMRVPAHKLRSSGISANFLCDNASYMLGADEKGKPERAKKCFEACAALHHALLDDVDTPAARAVLAFFDTWKPELAASHPLLQSRWKDVTGNANFVFSYDGASGRHPVTEDPELQAAWQRHYQAGNPDAPSAQCLITGKTAPIVATHPAIKGVRGAQSSGGSLVSFNANAYWSYGHEYSQNAPVSEYAAFAYTTALNALLADRNHCKVLGDTTVVCWAENAGSAYADLGTMALFGIPADSGIQEEDVSRALALLAKGQACEFLEQTLLPTQHVYFLGLAPNAARISVRFFLRDSLAHFAAHIRAHEQALEIIRPSFDARARLSVWDLARETARRSSDGKYADPAPQLAGDLMRAVLSGGRYPATLLNGVTLRIRAEHEITRGKAAILKAYYTRNPSPLCPKEVLTVELNEQSTYCPYVLGRLFAVLEAVQDAANPGINTTIKDKYFSSACATPAVVFPTLVKLAQKHLQKLAPGSKIFYNQQLTDLMGKLSQPYPARMTLPEQGAFEIGYYHQTQKRYEKKDKEDESNGSN
;
A
#
# COMPACT_ATOMS: atom_id res chain seq x y z
N MET A 1 8.16 11.96 -15.67
CA MET A 1 6.72 11.94 -15.32
C MET A 1 6.46 11.71 -13.83
N ILE A 2 6.96 10.63 -13.17
CA ILE A 2 6.71 10.40 -11.72
C ILE A 2 7.22 11.57 -10.87
N LEU A 3 8.49 11.91 -11.02
CA LEU A 3 9.13 12.97 -10.22
C LEU A 3 8.50 14.34 -10.48
N GLN A 4 8.10 14.63 -11.72
CA GLN A 4 7.38 15.85 -12.07
C GLN A 4 6.00 15.93 -11.41
N ALA A 5 5.24 14.82 -11.41
CA ALA A 5 3.93 14.77 -10.76
C ALA A 5 4.03 14.96 -9.23
N LEU A 6 5.05 14.36 -8.60
CA LEU A 6 5.31 14.53 -7.18
C LEU A 6 5.80 15.95 -6.85
N THR A 7 6.63 16.55 -7.72
CA THR A 7 7.07 17.94 -7.55
C THR A 7 5.88 18.91 -7.67
N ALA A 8 4.98 18.70 -8.64
CA ALA A 8 3.78 19.51 -8.77
C ALA A 8 2.85 19.36 -7.54
N TYR A 9 2.68 18.14 -7.03
CA TYR A 9 1.95 17.92 -5.78
C TYR A 9 2.61 18.61 -4.59
N TYR A 10 3.95 18.58 -4.50
CA TYR A 10 4.69 19.32 -3.48
C TYR A 10 4.38 20.82 -3.52
N GLU A 11 4.47 21.44 -4.71
CA GLU A 11 4.22 22.87 -4.90
C GLU A 11 2.79 23.27 -4.48
N GLU A 12 1.82 22.43 -4.81
CA GLU A 12 0.44 22.63 -4.40
C GLU A 12 0.27 22.55 -2.87
N MET A 13 0.84 21.53 -2.24
CA MET A 13 0.77 21.34 -0.79
C MET A 13 1.53 22.44 -0.03
N LEU A 14 2.64 22.90 -0.58
CA LEU A 14 3.40 24.04 -0.05
C LEU A 14 2.56 25.32 -0.08
N HIS A 15 1.89 25.61 -1.20
CA HIS A 15 1.00 26.76 -1.33
C HIS A 15 -0.17 26.71 -0.34
N LYS A 16 -0.65 25.51 0.00
CA LYS A 16 -1.69 25.27 1.01
C LYS A 16 -1.16 25.25 2.46
N GLY A 17 0.13 25.41 2.67
CA GLY A 17 0.77 25.31 4.01
C GLY A 17 0.68 23.93 4.66
N LYS A 18 0.57 22.85 3.85
CA LYS A 18 0.38 21.47 4.33
C LYS A 18 1.64 20.62 4.27
N ILE A 19 2.75 21.16 3.80
CA ILE A 19 4.03 20.45 3.66
C ILE A 19 5.19 21.39 3.95
N SER A 20 6.31 20.83 4.37
CA SER A 20 7.51 21.61 4.74
C SER A 20 8.04 22.45 3.58
N ALA A 21 8.41 23.69 3.87
CA ALA A 21 9.15 24.52 2.95
C ALA A 21 10.57 23.96 2.72
N PRO A 22 11.23 24.26 1.56
CA PRO A 22 12.60 23.84 1.33
C PRO A 22 13.52 24.32 2.45
N GLY A 23 14.37 23.42 2.93
CA GLY A 23 15.27 23.70 4.05
C GLY A 23 14.69 23.45 5.44
N TRP A 24 13.44 22.98 5.56
CA TRP A 24 12.77 22.68 6.83
C TRP A 24 12.30 21.23 6.90
N ASP A 25 12.27 20.65 8.12
CA ASP A 25 11.66 19.36 8.45
C ASP A 25 10.62 19.59 9.54
N GLU A 26 9.32 19.42 9.21
CA GLU A 26 8.19 19.58 10.13
C GLU A 26 8.00 18.38 11.07
N THR A 27 8.63 17.26 10.76
CA THR A 27 8.41 15.97 11.42
C THR A 27 9.64 15.48 12.18
N PHE A 28 10.62 16.35 12.37
CA PHE A 28 11.86 15.96 13.05
C PHE A 28 11.62 15.63 14.51
N ARG A 29 12.24 14.56 14.98
CA ARG A 29 12.04 14.05 16.33
C ARG A 29 13.01 14.69 17.31
N VAL A 30 12.48 15.53 18.21
CA VAL A 30 13.21 16.23 19.27
C VAL A 30 12.92 15.60 20.62
N SER A 31 13.95 15.32 21.40
CA SER A 31 13.83 14.72 22.73
C SER A 31 13.80 15.76 23.83
N PHE A 32 14.62 16.82 23.70
CA PHE A 32 14.78 17.81 24.75
C PHE A 32 14.89 19.22 24.16
N GLN A 33 14.44 20.21 24.91
CA GLN A 33 14.77 21.61 24.67
C GLN A 33 15.79 22.09 25.72
N LEU A 34 16.84 22.75 25.24
CA LEU A 34 17.84 23.42 26.07
C LEU A 34 17.37 24.85 26.28
N GLU A 35 16.84 25.15 27.44
CA GLU A 35 16.37 26.49 27.79
C GLU A 35 17.55 27.38 28.20
N ILE A 36 17.71 28.50 27.50
CA ILE A 36 18.80 29.47 27.74
C ILE A 36 18.25 30.86 28.03
N ASP A 37 18.95 31.59 28.90
CA ASP A 37 18.67 32.98 29.23
C ASP A 37 19.42 33.98 28.30
N ASP A 38 19.25 35.29 28.52
CA ASP A 38 19.88 36.34 27.74
C ASP A 38 21.44 36.26 27.73
N ALA A 39 22.03 35.67 28.76
CA ALA A 39 23.49 35.49 28.88
C ALA A 39 23.98 34.19 28.22
N GLY A 40 23.07 33.41 27.64
CA GLY A 40 23.37 32.07 27.07
C GLY A 40 23.58 31.01 28.13
N THR A 41 23.13 31.23 29.39
CA THR A 41 23.27 30.24 30.46
C THR A 41 22.16 29.20 30.33
N LEU A 42 22.50 27.90 30.44
CA LEU A 42 21.52 26.82 30.45
C LEU A 42 20.74 26.86 31.79
N VAL A 43 19.48 27.22 31.73
CA VAL A 43 18.58 27.39 32.92
C VAL A 43 17.67 26.19 33.14
N ASP A 44 17.29 25.45 32.09
CA ASP A 44 16.51 24.21 32.23
C ASP A 44 16.76 23.25 31.03
N VAL A 45 16.38 21.97 31.21
CA VAL A 45 16.37 20.94 30.15
C VAL A 45 14.99 20.32 30.11
N ILE A 46 14.16 20.78 29.20
CA ILE A 46 12.75 20.41 29.08
C ILE A 46 12.66 19.08 28.32
N ASP A 47 12.02 18.09 28.95
CA ASP A 47 11.74 16.79 28.31
C ASP A 47 10.49 16.90 27.42
N CYS A 48 10.66 16.81 26.12
CA CYS A 48 9.59 16.91 25.12
C CYS A 48 9.02 15.53 24.74
N ARG A 49 9.53 14.45 25.33
CA ARG A 49 9.12 13.11 24.99
C ARG A 49 7.75 12.80 25.58
N GLU A 50 6.88 12.20 24.78
CA GLU A 50 5.52 11.81 25.15
C GLU A 50 5.43 10.32 25.44
N PRO A 51 4.63 9.89 26.43
CA PRO A 51 4.41 8.48 26.71
C PRO A 51 3.63 7.81 25.58
N ALA A 52 4.17 6.69 25.08
CA ALA A 52 3.55 5.87 24.06
C ALA A 52 3.62 4.39 24.43
N THR A 53 2.69 3.58 23.89
CA THR A 53 2.66 2.14 24.11
C THR A 53 3.27 1.41 22.91
N SER A 54 4.37 0.70 23.14
CA SER A 54 4.98 -0.18 22.16
C SER A 54 4.84 -1.64 22.60
N GLY A 55 3.85 -2.34 22.04
CA GLY A 55 3.47 -3.68 22.48
C GLY A 55 2.93 -3.66 23.93
N LYS A 56 3.64 -4.33 24.87
CA LYS A 56 3.29 -4.34 26.31
C LYS A 56 4.11 -3.35 27.15
N LYS A 57 4.98 -2.55 26.54
CA LYS A 57 5.86 -1.62 27.26
C LYS A 57 5.44 -0.18 26.99
N GLN A 58 5.45 0.62 28.05
CA GLN A 58 5.42 2.07 27.92
C GLN A 58 6.82 2.56 27.55
N VAL A 59 6.91 3.42 26.55
CA VAL A 59 8.13 4.06 26.07
C VAL A 59 7.89 5.56 25.93
N LEU A 60 8.96 6.34 26.10
CA LEU A 60 8.90 7.78 25.84
C LEU A 60 9.37 8.00 24.38
N LEU A 61 8.52 8.59 23.55
CA LEU A 61 8.84 8.93 22.17
C LEU A 61 9.12 10.42 22.03
N PRO A 62 10.19 10.81 21.29
CA PRO A 62 10.45 12.20 20.98
C PRO A 62 9.27 12.88 20.29
N CYS A 63 8.98 14.14 20.63
CA CYS A 63 7.95 14.94 19.97
C CYS A 63 8.38 15.34 18.55
N GLN A 64 7.42 15.68 17.70
CA GLN A 64 7.71 16.22 16.36
C GLN A 64 7.76 17.74 16.44
N MET A 65 8.84 18.31 15.91
CA MET A 65 9.03 19.76 15.85
C MET A 65 9.54 20.18 14.48
N ARG A 66 9.16 21.40 14.07
CA ARG A 66 9.73 22.04 12.88
C ARG A 66 11.15 22.51 13.19
N VAL A 67 12.10 21.98 12.44
CA VAL A 67 13.52 22.34 12.58
C VAL A 67 14.15 22.60 11.20
N PRO A 68 15.29 23.31 11.14
CA PRO A 68 16.11 23.36 9.93
C PRO A 68 16.44 21.96 9.42
N ALA A 69 16.37 21.74 8.10
CA ALA A 69 16.60 20.42 7.50
C ALA A 69 18.02 19.91 7.80
N HIS A 70 18.09 18.70 8.32
CA HIS A 70 19.35 18.07 8.69
C HIS A 70 20.14 17.56 7.49
N LYS A 71 21.44 17.78 7.47
CA LYS A 71 22.35 17.14 6.52
C LYS A 71 22.53 15.66 6.88
N LEU A 72 22.39 14.76 5.90
CA LEU A 72 22.69 13.35 6.10
C LEU A 72 24.17 13.15 6.31
N ARG A 73 24.55 12.48 7.40
CA ARG A 73 25.94 12.20 7.78
C ARG A 73 26.24 10.72 7.62
N SER A 74 27.11 10.37 6.69
CA SER A 74 27.67 9.00 6.58
C SER A 74 29.02 8.89 7.29
N SER A 75 29.83 9.96 7.29
CA SER A 75 31.14 10.06 7.94
C SER A 75 31.50 11.55 8.12
N GLY A 76 32.50 11.82 8.93
CA GLY A 76 32.97 13.18 9.15
C GLY A 76 32.20 13.95 10.25
N ILE A 77 32.52 15.26 10.36
CA ILE A 77 31.91 16.21 11.27
C ILE A 77 31.18 17.26 10.42
N SER A 78 29.90 17.42 10.62
CA SER A 78 29.05 18.42 9.95
C SER A 78 27.92 18.79 10.90
N ALA A 79 27.88 20.02 11.39
CA ALA A 79 26.85 20.50 12.30
C ALA A 79 25.56 20.81 11.56
N ASN A 80 24.42 20.68 12.26
CA ASN A 80 23.13 21.20 11.83
C ASN A 80 22.79 22.48 12.60
N PHE A 81 21.97 23.32 12.02
CA PHE A 81 21.60 24.59 12.59
C PHE A 81 20.45 24.45 13.58
N LEU A 82 20.52 25.04 14.75
CA LEU A 82 19.54 25.10 15.86
C LEU A 82 19.05 23.77 16.42
N CYS A 83 19.32 22.66 15.78
CA CYS A 83 18.89 21.34 16.21
C CYS A 83 19.92 20.27 15.89
N ASP A 84 20.45 19.57 16.88
CA ASP A 84 21.38 18.46 16.69
C ASP A 84 21.42 17.55 17.93
N ASN A 85 22.24 16.50 17.91
CA ASN A 85 22.44 15.60 19.03
C ASN A 85 23.41 16.14 20.08
N ALA A 86 23.53 15.44 21.22
CA ALA A 86 24.36 15.85 22.34
C ALA A 86 25.83 16.14 21.98
N SER A 87 26.42 15.42 21.05
CA SER A 87 27.83 15.68 20.65
C SER A 87 28.03 17.05 20.01
N TYR A 88 27.02 17.55 19.28
CA TYR A 88 27.08 18.87 18.65
C TYR A 88 26.58 20.00 19.54
N MET A 89 25.51 19.76 20.28
CA MET A 89 24.85 20.79 21.09
C MET A 89 25.51 20.99 22.45
N LEU A 90 26.10 19.93 23.04
CA LEU A 90 26.67 19.95 24.40
C LEU A 90 28.16 19.53 24.43
N GLY A 91 28.70 19.04 23.32
CA GLY A 91 30.04 18.44 23.32
C GLY A 91 30.12 17.14 24.13
N ALA A 92 28.99 16.46 24.32
CA ALA A 92 28.84 15.27 25.19
C ALA A 92 28.70 13.99 24.37
N ASP A 93 29.40 12.93 24.76
CA ASP A 93 29.32 11.61 24.11
C ASP A 93 29.38 10.47 25.12
N GLU A 94 28.38 9.59 25.09
CA GLU A 94 28.34 8.37 25.90
C GLU A 94 29.32 7.29 25.40
N LYS A 95 29.72 7.35 24.13
CA LYS A 95 30.51 6.31 23.44
C LYS A 95 32.02 6.37 23.73
N GLY A 96 32.46 7.18 24.67
CA GLY A 96 33.85 7.30 25.07
C GLY A 96 34.78 7.97 24.02
N LYS A 97 34.22 8.91 23.22
CA LYS A 97 34.97 9.67 22.21
C LYS A 97 34.94 11.18 22.48
N PRO A 98 35.42 11.64 23.64
CA PRO A 98 35.30 13.04 24.06
C PRO A 98 35.95 14.02 23.07
N GLU A 99 37.13 13.68 22.52
CA GLU A 99 37.80 14.51 21.54
C GLU A 99 36.97 14.74 20.26
N ARG A 100 36.22 13.71 19.83
CA ARG A 100 35.32 13.86 18.69
C ARG A 100 34.11 14.72 19.04
N ALA A 101 33.54 14.55 20.23
CA ALA A 101 32.40 15.34 20.70
C ALA A 101 32.80 16.82 20.81
N LYS A 102 33.97 17.11 21.33
CA LYS A 102 34.50 18.49 21.36
C LYS A 102 34.60 19.12 19.97
N LYS A 103 35.17 18.40 19.00
CA LYS A 103 35.23 18.87 17.60
C LYS A 103 33.84 19.04 16.97
N CYS A 104 32.87 18.22 17.34
CA CYS A 104 31.49 18.37 16.90
C CYS A 104 30.85 19.65 17.45
N PHE A 105 31.09 19.96 18.73
CA PHE A 105 30.61 21.17 19.38
C PHE A 105 31.27 22.42 18.76
N GLU A 106 32.60 22.43 18.55
CA GLU A 106 33.33 23.51 17.88
C GLU A 106 32.77 23.77 16.47
N ALA A 107 32.48 22.71 15.70
CA ALA A 107 31.86 22.84 14.38
C ALA A 107 30.44 23.39 14.44
N CYS A 108 29.68 23.04 15.51
CA CYS A 108 28.36 23.57 15.74
C CYS A 108 28.37 25.05 16.09
N ALA A 109 29.25 25.45 17.00
CA ALA A 109 29.51 26.86 17.35
C ALA A 109 29.88 27.69 16.10
N ALA A 110 30.85 27.22 15.32
CA ALA A 110 31.28 27.91 14.11
C ALA A 110 30.15 28.09 13.09
N LEU A 111 29.27 27.09 12.92
CA LEU A 111 28.12 27.22 12.04
C LEU A 111 27.14 28.29 12.55
N HIS A 112 26.86 28.30 13.86
CA HIS A 112 25.93 29.28 14.45
C HIS A 112 26.48 30.70 14.35
N HIS A 113 27.75 30.91 14.62
CA HIS A 113 28.42 32.20 14.39
C HIS A 113 28.33 32.64 12.91
N ALA A 114 28.66 31.76 11.99
CA ALA A 114 28.58 32.07 10.56
C ALA A 114 27.17 32.49 10.07
N LEU A 115 26.12 32.05 10.77
CA LEU A 115 24.75 32.35 10.36
C LEU A 115 24.08 33.45 11.19
N LEU A 116 24.53 33.70 12.41
CA LEU A 116 23.83 34.55 13.38
C LEU A 116 24.63 35.80 13.80
N ASP A 117 25.94 35.94 13.50
CA ASP A 117 26.71 37.11 13.91
C ASP A 117 26.11 38.44 13.41
N ASP A 118 25.46 38.42 12.25
CA ASP A 118 24.77 39.58 11.66
C ASP A 118 23.30 39.68 12.04
N VAL A 119 22.78 38.80 12.94
CA VAL A 119 21.36 38.75 13.36
C VAL A 119 21.22 39.35 14.75
N ASP A 120 20.71 40.57 14.82
CA ASP A 120 20.57 41.30 16.09
C ASP A 120 19.20 41.06 16.75
N THR A 121 18.97 39.82 17.23
CA THR A 121 17.81 39.49 18.08
C THR A 121 18.28 38.96 19.43
N PRO A 122 17.44 39.10 20.50
CA PRO A 122 17.79 38.52 21.80
C PRO A 122 18.04 37.01 21.73
N ALA A 123 17.21 36.25 20.97
CA ALA A 123 17.37 34.81 20.81
C ALA A 123 18.68 34.45 20.08
N ALA A 124 19.07 35.20 19.02
CA ALA A 124 20.33 34.97 18.35
C ALA A 124 21.54 35.21 19.26
N ARG A 125 21.53 36.34 19.99
CA ARG A 125 22.60 36.67 20.97
C ARG A 125 22.70 35.61 22.07
N ALA A 126 21.56 35.11 22.60
CA ALA A 126 21.55 34.07 23.63
C ALA A 126 22.14 32.74 23.11
N VAL A 127 21.81 32.34 21.88
CA VAL A 127 22.37 31.12 21.24
C VAL A 127 23.88 31.26 21.04
N LEU A 128 24.38 32.41 20.55
CA LEU A 128 25.81 32.65 20.38
C LEU A 128 26.52 32.68 21.73
N ALA A 129 25.98 33.39 22.72
CA ALA A 129 26.52 33.45 24.07
C ALA A 129 26.62 32.07 24.73
N PHE A 130 25.63 31.17 24.47
CA PHE A 130 25.70 29.78 24.92
C PHE A 130 26.92 29.07 24.34
N PHE A 131 27.16 29.13 23.03
CA PHE A 131 28.31 28.49 22.42
C PHE A 131 29.67 29.09 22.89
N ASP A 132 29.70 30.36 23.22
CA ASP A 132 30.90 31.04 23.73
C ASP A 132 31.24 30.71 25.17
N THR A 133 30.19 30.47 25.99
CA THR A 133 30.36 30.31 27.45
C THR A 133 30.32 28.85 27.90
N TRP A 134 29.63 27.96 27.16
CA TRP A 134 29.48 26.56 27.50
C TRP A 134 30.81 25.81 27.47
N LYS A 135 31.05 25.00 28.50
CA LYS A 135 32.24 24.16 28.63
C LYS A 135 31.88 22.70 28.50
N PRO A 136 32.16 22.04 27.37
CA PRO A 136 31.87 20.62 27.13
C PRO A 136 32.38 19.68 28.22
N GLU A 137 33.55 20.00 28.80
CA GLU A 137 34.21 19.22 29.84
C GLU A 137 33.37 19.13 31.13
N LEU A 138 32.51 20.12 31.38
CA LEU A 138 31.67 20.21 32.56
C LEU A 138 30.26 19.64 32.31
N ALA A 139 29.92 19.26 31.09
CA ALA A 139 28.54 18.81 30.73
C ALA A 139 28.06 17.63 31.59
N ALA A 140 28.92 16.63 31.83
CA ALA A 140 28.55 15.43 32.63
C ALA A 140 28.30 15.75 34.11
N SER A 141 28.88 16.80 34.64
CA SER A 141 28.74 17.25 36.04
C SER A 141 27.73 18.37 36.21
N HIS A 142 27.14 18.86 35.11
CA HIS A 142 26.16 19.94 35.16
C HIS A 142 24.87 19.49 35.87
N PRO A 143 24.38 20.24 36.88
CA PRO A 143 23.25 19.83 37.73
C PRO A 143 21.99 19.44 36.93
N LEU A 144 21.68 20.15 35.85
CA LEU A 144 20.52 19.92 35.01
C LEU A 144 20.63 18.69 34.11
N LEU A 145 21.86 18.19 33.84
CA LEU A 145 22.12 17.06 32.94
C LEU A 145 22.45 15.76 33.69
N GLN A 146 23.07 15.88 34.86
CA GLN A 146 23.61 14.73 35.63
C GLN A 146 22.57 13.64 35.91
N SER A 147 21.35 14.01 36.32
CA SER A 147 20.28 13.06 36.68
C SER A 147 19.72 12.26 35.49
N ARG A 148 19.83 12.78 34.28
CA ARG A 148 19.33 12.20 33.03
C ARG A 148 20.41 12.00 31.97
N TRP A 149 21.67 11.86 32.40
CA TRP A 149 22.83 11.81 31.51
C TRP A 149 22.73 10.74 30.42
N LYS A 150 22.24 9.54 30.74
CA LYS A 150 22.04 8.47 29.76
C LYS A 150 20.99 8.80 28.71
N ASP A 151 19.93 9.45 29.10
CA ASP A 151 18.86 9.87 28.16
C ASP A 151 19.36 10.97 27.22
N VAL A 152 20.11 11.91 27.77
CA VAL A 152 20.69 13.05 27.06
C VAL A 152 21.73 12.61 26.02
N THR A 153 22.61 11.66 26.38
CA THR A 153 23.69 11.18 25.49
C THR A 153 23.25 10.02 24.58
N GLY A 154 22.10 9.40 24.85
CA GLY A 154 21.56 8.23 24.16
C GLY A 154 20.68 8.55 22.95
N ASN A 155 21.24 8.98 21.82
CA ASN A 155 20.51 9.29 20.56
C ASN A 155 19.43 10.38 20.68
N ALA A 156 19.50 11.26 21.67
CA ALA A 156 18.59 12.39 21.82
C ALA A 156 18.98 13.52 20.85
N ASN A 157 17.96 14.20 20.30
CA ASN A 157 18.13 15.44 19.57
C ASN A 157 17.59 16.60 20.41
N PHE A 158 18.24 17.74 20.29
CA PHE A 158 18.00 18.94 21.07
C PHE A 158 17.68 20.11 20.15
N VAL A 159 16.83 21.02 20.63
CA VAL A 159 16.67 22.38 20.13
C VAL A 159 16.91 23.36 21.27
N PHE A 160 17.27 24.61 20.96
CA PHE A 160 17.26 25.66 21.96
C PHE A 160 15.84 26.18 22.20
N SER A 161 15.54 26.50 23.45
CA SER A 161 14.40 27.30 23.87
C SER A 161 14.94 28.56 24.53
N TYR A 162 14.38 29.70 24.18
CA TYR A 162 14.76 30.99 24.75
C TYR A 162 13.63 31.50 25.62
N ASP A 163 13.93 31.88 26.89
CA ASP A 163 13.01 32.50 27.83
C ASP A 163 13.33 33.99 27.93
N GLY A 164 12.63 34.78 27.14
CA GLY A 164 12.82 36.23 27.04
C GLY A 164 11.58 37.02 27.39
N ALA A 165 11.59 38.33 27.13
CA ALA A 165 10.50 39.25 27.43
C ALA A 165 9.14 38.87 26.79
N SER A 166 9.16 38.12 25.66
CA SER A 166 7.96 37.60 24.98
C SER A 166 7.50 36.23 25.49
N GLY A 167 8.13 35.71 26.55
CA GLY A 167 7.90 34.38 27.07
C GLY A 167 8.77 33.30 26.42
N ARG A 168 8.60 32.09 26.91
CA ARG A 168 9.37 30.92 26.48
C ARG A 168 8.89 30.43 25.11
N HIS A 169 9.82 30.27 24.14
CA HIS A 169 9.54 29.68 22.84
C HIS A 169 10.78 28.99 22.26
N PRO A 170 10.60 27.94 21.41
CA PRO A 170 11.72 27.36 20.67
C PRO A 170 12.35 28.40 19.74
N VAL A 171 13.68 28.49 19.74
CA VAL A 171 14.38 29.47 18.87
C VAL A 171 14.19 29.18 17.37
N THR A 172 13.74 27.99 17.01
CA THR A 172 13.36 27.62 15.65
C THR A 172 12.10 28.34 15.16
N GLU A 173 11.32 28.97 16.07
CA GLU A 173 10.14 29.75 15.76
C GLU A 173 10.45 31.26 15.61
N ASP A 174 11.67 31.70 15.94
CA ASP A 174 12.08 33.09 15.78
C ASP A 174 12.18 33.46 14.29
N PRO A 175 11.45 34.51 13.82
CA PRO A 175 11.37 34.86 12.41
C PRO A 175 12.72 35.24 11.78
N GLU A 176 13.60 35.92 12.55
CA GLU A 176 14.90 36.37 12.04
C GLU A 176 15.89 35.20 11.94
N LEU A 177 15.86 34.25 12.88
CA LEU A 177 16.64 33.02 12.81
C LEU A 177 16.13 32.14 11.66
N GLN A 178 14.84 32.10 11.42
CA GLN A 178 14.27 31.43 10.24
C GLN A 178 14.75 32.09 8.94
N ALA A 179 14.74 33.42 8.87
CA ALA A 179 15.22 34.18 7.73
C ALA A 179 16.73 33.96 7.47
N ALA A 180 17.54 33.93 8.54
CA ALA A 180 18.97 33.62 8.43
C ALA A 180 19.22 32.23 7.84
N TRP A 181 18.50 31.21 8.36
CA TRP A 181 18.54 29.86 7.80
C TRP A 181 18.11 29.81 6.35
N GLN A 182 17.00 30.49 6.01
CA GLN A 182 16.46 30.48 4.65
C GLN A 182 17.45 31.13 3.65
N ARG A 183 18.12 32.24 4.04
CA ARG A 183 19.18 32.85 3.22
C ARG A 183 20.32 31.86 2.98
N HIS A 184 20.81 31.20 4.04
CA HIS A 184 21.85 30.19 3.93
C HIS A 184 21.45 29.02 3.03
N TYR A 185 20.26 28.50 3.20
CA TYR A 185 19.76 27.39 2.41
C TYR A 185 19.61 27.76 0.93
N GLN A 186 19.11 28.97 0.64
CA GLN A 186 18.95 29.47 -0.74
C GLN A 186 20.27 29.79 -1.42
N ALA A 187 21.27 30.19 -0.66
CA ALA A 187 22.62 30.40 -1.19
C ALA A 187 23.24 29.08 -1.71
N GLY A 188 22.80 27.95 -1.15
CA GLY A 188 23.21 26.62 -1.59
C GLY A 188 24.68 26.33 -1.40
N ASN A 189 25.19 25.31 -2.09
CA ASN A 189 26.63 25.08 -2.20
C ASN A 189 27.17 25.77 -3.46
N PRO A 190 27.99 26.81 -3.34
CA PRO A 190 28.55 27.53 -4.51
C PRO A 190 29.41 26.63 -5.41
N ASP A 191 29.98 25.55 -4.87
CA ASP A 191 30.79 24.58 -5.61
C ASP A 191 29.99 23.47 -6.25
N ALA A 192 28.66 23.45 -6.07
CA ALA A 192 27.81 22.41 -6.65
C ALA A 192 27.75 22.53 -8.19
N PRO A 193 27.94 21.43 -8.92
CA PRO A 193 27.80 21.45 -10.37
C PRO A 193 26.40 21.86 -10.78
N SER A 194 26.26 22.86 -11.64
CA SER A 194 24.97 23.31 -12.18
C SER A 194 24.73 22.72 -13.55
N ALA A 195 23.50 22.22 -13.78
CA ALA A 195 23.03 21.70 -15.06
C ALA A 195 21.53 21.93 -15.23
N GLN A 196 21.02 21.66 -16.42
CA GLN A 196 19.59 21.70 -16.66
C GLN A 196 18.90 20.53 -15.93
N CYS A 197 18.01 20.85 -14.99
CA CYS A 197 17.25 19.86 -14.23
C CYS A 197 16.23 19.15 -15.13
N LEU A 198 16.25 17.82 -15.16
CA LEU A 198 15.33 16.99 -15.95
C LEU A 198 13.85 17.09 -15.48
N ILE A 199 13.62 17.59 -14.27
CA ILE A 199 12.27 17.73 -13.70
C ILE A 199 11.69 19.11 -14.02
N THR A 200 12.44 20.17 -13.71
CA THR A 200 11.96 21.56 -13.82
C THR A 200 12.31 22.23 -15.14
N GLY A 201 13.26 21.68 -15.90
CA GLY A 201 13.80 22.28 -17.11
C GLY A 201 14.71 23.50 -16.89
N LYS A 202 14.89 23.97 -15.63
CA LYS A 202 15.69 25.14 -15.27
C LYS A 202 17.13 24.72 -14.98
N THR A 203 18.10 25.58 -15.29
CA THR A 203 19.50 25.40 -14.87
C THR A 203 19.61 25.77 -13.38
N ALA A 204 20.11 24.83 -12.59
CA ALA A 204 20.22 24.98 -11.14
C ALA A 204 21.29 24.01 -10.58
N PRO A 205 21.75 24.19 -9.33
CA PRO A 205 22.63 23.26 -8.64
C PRO A 205 22.02 21.84 -8.60
N ILE A 206 22.82 20.84 -8.94
CA ILE A 206 22.39 19.44 -9.03
C ILE A 206 22.77 18.70 -7.76
N VAL A 207 21.79 18.00 -7.17
CA VAL A 207 22.04 17.17 -5.99
C VAL A 207 22.99 16.01 -6.32
N ALA A 208 23.99 15.77 -5.49
CA ALA A 208 24.90 14.63 -5.67
C ALA A 208 24.18 13.28 -5.41
N THR A 209 23.39 13.23 -4.35
CA THR A 209 22.60 12.06 -3.96
C THR A 209 21.19 12.48 -3.55
N HIS A 210 20.18 11.76 -4.04
CA HIS A 210 18.79 12.08 -3.70
C HIS A 210 18.46 11.71 -2.25
N PRO A 211 17.59 12.47 -1.56
CA PRO A 211 17.10 12.12 -0.23
C PRO A 211 16.37 10.77 -0.22
N ALA A 212 16.33 10.12 0.93
CA ALA A 212 15.72 8.81 1.09
C ALA A 212 14.18 8.87 1.12
N ILE A 213 13.55 7.89 0.49
CA ILE A 213 12.11 7.64 0.60
C ILE A 213 11.88 6.68 1.77
N LYS A 214 11.04 7.10 2.73
CA LYS A 214 10.67 6.35 3.93
C LYS A 214 9.23 5.84 3.83
N GLY A 215 8.88 4.78 4.57
CA GLY A 215 7.50 4.31 4.66
C GLY A 215 7.10 3.23 3.64
N VAL A 216 7.95 2.85 2.69
CA VAL A 216 7.70 1.71 1.81
C VAL A 216 7.88 0.42 2.61
N ARG A 217 6.84 -0.43 2.65
CA ARG A 217 6.85 -1.68 3.43
C ARG A 217 8.00 -2.60 2.99
N GLY A 218 8.78 -3.08 3.96
CA GLY A 218 9.91 -3.98 3.71
C GLY A 218 11.18 -3.31 3.22
N ALA A 219 11.18 -1.98 3.02
CA ALA A 219 12.41 -1.21 2.80
C ALA A 219 13.19 -1.02 4.10
N GLN A 220 14.44 -0.57 4.00
CA GLN A 220 15.27 -0.26 5.17
C GLN A 220 14.63 0.86 6.01
N SER A 221 14.81 0.81 7.33
CA SER A 221 14.29 1.82 8.27
C SER A 221 14.84 3.23 8.00
N SER A 222 16.07 3.33 7.47
CA SER A 222 16.67 4.58 7.01
C SER A 222 16.06 5.12 5.72
N GLY A 223 15.22 4.33 5.04
CA GLY A 223 14.65 4.60 3.74
C GLY A 223 15.42 3.97 2.59
N GLY A 224 14.84 4.06 1.40
CA GLY A 224 15.43 3.58 0.14
C GLY A 224 15.52 4.71 -0.90
N SER A 225 16.39 4.54 -1.88
CA SER A 225 16.55 5.51 -2.97
C SER A 225 15.65 5.18 -4.15
N LEU A 226 14.89 6.16 -4.62
CA LEU A 226 14.13 6.04 -5.88
C LEU A 226 15.03 6.26 -7.08
N VAL A 227 15.96 7.23 -6.98
CA VAL A 227 17.00 7.52 -7.97
C VAL A 227 18.36 7.44 -7.27
N SER A 228 19.31 6.68 -7.81
CA SER A 228 20.63 6.50 -7.20
C SER A 228 21.67 6.01 -8.20
N PHE A 229 22.84 6.62 -8.20
CA PHE A 229 24.02 6.30 -9.01
C PHE A 229 25.25 6.13 -8.11
N ASN A 230 25.14 5.28 -7.09
CA ASN A 230 26.12 5.14 -6.01
C ASN A 230 27.24 4.14 -6.29
N ALA A 231 27.42 3.70 -7.53
CA ALA A 231 28.50 2.80 -7.92
C ALA A 231 29.03 3.18 -9.31
N ASN A 232 30.31 2.99 -9.54
CA ASN A 232 30.99 3.32 -10.81
C ASN A 232 30.33 2.64 -12.01
N ALA A 233 29.71 1.47 -11.83
CA ALA A 233 28.96 0.75 -12.87
C ALA A 233 27.75 1.53 -13.43
N TYR A 234 27.28 2.56 -12.72
CA TYR A 234 26.18 3.43 -13.14
C TYR A 234 26.67 4.74 -13.78
N TRP A 235 27.97 4.99 -13.78
CA TRP A 235 28.56 6.19 -14.35
C TRP A 235 28.76 6.01 -15.85
N SER A 236 28.53 7.07 -16.60
CA SER A 236 28.71 7.06 -18.05
C SER A 236 29.14 8.45 -18.55
N TYR A 237 29.86 8.49 -19.64
CA TYR A 237 30.34 9.73 -20.28
C TYR A 237 31.12 10.68 -19.36
N GLY A 238 31.82 10.15 -18.34
CA GLY A 238 32.55 10.96 -17.35
C GLY A 238 31.68 11.62 -16.29
N HIS A 239 30.38 11.34 -16.26
CA HIS A 239 29.46 11.83 -15.24
C HIS A 239 29.44 10.91 -14.02
N GLU A 240 29.61 11.49 -12.85
CA GLU A 240 29.55 10.81 -11.57
C GLU A 240 28.20 11.08 -10.88
N TYR A 241 27.77 10.16 -10.01
CA TYR A 241 26.54 10.29 -9.20
C TYR A 241 25.32 10.77 -10.02
N SER A 242 24.54 11.70 -9.46
CA SER A 242 23.32 12.23 -10.09
C SER A 242 23.57 13.10 -11.34
N GLN A 243 24.83 13.39 -11.70
CA GLN A 243 25.12 14.03 -12.98
C GLN A 243 24.70 13.17 -14.19
N ASN A 244 24.58 11.84 -14.02
CA ASN A 244 24.04 10.91 -15.03
C ASN A 244 22.55 11.15 -15.34
N ALA A 245 21.80 11.74 -14.39
CA ALA A 245 20.41 12.15 -14.56
C ALA A 245 20.20 13.41 -13.70
N PRO A 246 20.58 14.59 -14.20
CA PRO A 246 20.66 15.81 -13.41
C PRO A 246 19.29 16.24 -12.88
N VAL A 247 19.17 16.29 -11.56
CA VAL A 247 18.00 16.78 -10.84
C VAL A 247 18.45 17.84 -9.86
N SER A 248 17.81 19.01 -9.88
CA SER A 248 18.16 20.10 -8.97
C SER A 248 17.90 19.74 -7.51
N GLU A 249 18.63 20.35 -6.59
CA GLU A 249 18.44 20.20 -5.14
C GLU A 249 16.99 20.46 -4.74
N TYR A 250 16.39 21.53 -5.29
CA TYR A 250 14.97 21.84 -5.08
C TYR A 250 14.05 20.71 -5.52
N ALA A 251 14.20 20.22 -6.76
CA ALA A 251 13.32 19.17 -7.27
C ALA A 251 13.51 17.84 -6.54
N ALA A 252 14.73 17.51 -6.14
CA ALA A 252 15.02 16.32 -5.34
C ALA A 252 14.36 16.41 -3.95
N PHE A 253 14.46 17.56 -3.30
CA PHE A 253 13.76 17.83 -2.04
C PHE A 253 12.24 17.75 -2.22
N ALA A 254 11.70 18.45 -3.22
CA ALA A 254 10.27 18.55 -3.45
C ALA A 254 9.60 17.17 -3.65
N TYR A 255 10.09 16.36 -4.60
CA TYR A 255 9.47 15.07 -4.86
C TYR A 255 9.62 14.07 -3.72
N THR A 256 10.76 14.11 -3.00
CA THR A 256 10.98 13.19 -1.86
C THR A 256 10.12 13.57 -0.67
N THR A 257 9.97 14.86 -0.39
CA THR A 257 9.09 15.36 0.67
C THR A 257 7.64 15.04 0.38
N ALA A 258 7.18 15.27 -0.85
CA ALA A 258 5.84 14.91 -1.31
C ALA A 258 5.57 13.41 -1.14
N LEU A 259 6.47 12.57 -1.63
CA LEU A 259 6.29 11.13 -1.56
C LEU A 259 6.34 10.60 -0.12
N ASN A 260 7.21 11.14 0.73
CA ASN A 260 7.27 10.80 2.14
C ASN A 260 6.00 11.20 2.89
N ALA A 261 5.42 12.38 2.59
CA ALA A 261 4.15 12.82 3.14
C ALA A 261 3.00 11.89 2.72
N LEU A 262 2.91 11.56 1.44
CA LEU A 262 1.90 10.62 0.93
C LEU A 262 2.02 9.22 1.54
N LEU A 263 3.25 8.72 1.73
CA LEU A 263 3.51 7.41 2.35
C LEU A 263 3.19 7.38 3.85
N ALA A 264 3.28 8.51 4.53
CA ALA A 264 2.92 8.64 5.94
C ALA A 264 1.40 8.72 6.16
N ASP A 265 0.64 9.16 5.17
CA ASP A 265 -0.80 9.32 5.26
C ASP A 265 -1.53 8.00 4.93
N ARG A 266 -2.29 7.49 5.90
CA ARG A 266 -3.06 6.23 5.76
C ARG A 266 -4.17 6.30 4.71
N ASN A 267 -4.66 7.48 4.37
CA ASN A 267 -5.69 7.67 3.35
C ASN A 267 -5.09 7.62 1.96
N HIS A 268 -3.88 8.12 1.79
CA HIS A 268 -3.14 8.13 0.53
C HIS A 268 -2.33 6.86 0.28
N CYS A 269 -1.98 6.10 1.34
CA CYS A 269 -1.08 4.96 1.28
C CYS A 269 -1.74 3.66 1.75
N LYS A 270 -1.68 2.62 0.94
CA LYS A 270 -2.14 1.27 1.28
C LYS A 270 -1.09 0.23 0.89
N VAL A 271 -1.04 -0.85 1.66
CA VAL A 271 -0.10 -1.95 1.41
C VAL A 271 -0.83 -3.16 0.87
N LEU A 272 -0.33 -3.73 -0.21
CA LEU A 272 -0.89 -4.88 -0.90
C LEU A 272 0.23 -5.90 -1.20
N GLY A 273 0.38 -6.89 -0.32
CA GLY A 273 1.51 -7.83 -0.39
C GLY A 273 2.85 -7.12 -0.18
N ASP A 274 3.75 -7.21 -1.15
CA ASP A 274 5.03 -6.49 -1.18
C ASP A 274 4.93 -5.08 -1.77
N THR A 275 3.77 -4.72 -2.30
CA THR A 275 3.57 -3.45 -3.00
C THR A 275 2.92 -2.42 -2.09
N THR A 276 3.57 -1.28 -1.93
CA THR A 276 3.00 -0.09 -1.29
C THR A 276 2.39 0.79 -2.37
N VAL A 277 1.09 1.01 -2.33
CA VAL A 277 0.35 1.80 -3.31
C VAL A 277 0.04 3.17 -2.74
N VAL A 278 0.41 4.21 -3.47
CA VAL A 278 0.14 5.61 -3.14
C VAL A 278 -0.84 6.17 -4.17
N CYS A 279 -1.85 6.91 -3.69
CA CYS A 279 -2.87 7.56 -4.52
C CYS A 279 -2.96 9.04 -4.17
N TRP A 280 -3.01 9.92 -5.18
CA TRP A 280 -3.27 11.36 -5.01
C TRP A 280 -3.95 11.94 -6.24
N ALA A 281 -4.61 13.08 -6.08
CA ALA A 281 -5.23 13.81 -7.17
C ALA A 281 -4.37 15.02 -7.59
N GLU A 282 -4.45 15.43 -8.82
CA GLU A 282 -3.82 16.64 -9.35
C GLU A 282 -4.66 17.85 -8.97
N ASN A 283 -4.10 18.81 -8.23
CA ASN A 283 -4.76 20.07 -7.84
C ASN A 283 -6.12 19.91 -7.12
N ALA A 284 -6.28 18.89 -6.30
CA ALA A 284 -7.56 18.59 -5.69
C ALA A 284 -7.47 18.12 -4.23
N GLY A 285 -8.62 18.06 -3.57
CA GLY A 285 -8.74 17.62 -2.20
C GLY A 285 -8.51 16.11 -2.03
N SER A 286 -8.44 15.66 -0.76
CA SER A 286 -8.21 14.26 -0.39
C SER A 286 -9.33 13.31 -0.81
N ALA A 287 -10.59 13.78 -0.91
CA ALA A 287 -11.74 12.93 -1.22
C ALA A 287 -11.61 12.13 -2.54
N TYR A 288 -10.82 12.61 -3.49
CA TYR A 288 -10.48 11.86 -4.72
C TYR A 288 -9.62 10.63 -4.43
N ALA A 289 -8.60 10.78 -3.58
CA ALA A 289 -7.75 9.69 -3.15
C ALA A 289 -8.51 8.74 -2.21
N ASP A 290 -9.33 9.28 -1.32
CA ASP A 290 -10.18 8.52 -0.40
C ASP A 290 -11.14 7.60 -1.17
N LEU A 291 -11.85 8.11 -2.18
CA LEU A 291 -12.72 7.29 -3.03
C LEU A 291 -11.93 6.18 -3.72
N GLY A 292 -10.78 6.50 -4.32
CA GLY A 292 -9.92 5.52 -5.01
C GLY A 292 -9.42 4.42 -4.07
N THR A 293 -8.98 4.79 -2.87
CA THR A 293 -8.49 3.83 -1.87
C THR A 293 -9.62 2.98 -1.29
N MET A 294 -10.79 3.56 -0.97
CA MET A 294 -11.95 2.81 -0.48
C MET A 294 -12.47 1.81 -1.51
N ALA A 295 -12.52 2.22 -2.78
CA ALA A 295 -12.97 1.35 -3.87
C ALA A 295 -12.07 0.12 -4.09
N LEU A 296 -10.77 0.26 -3.89
CA LEU A 296 -9.77 -0.79 -4.18
C LEU A 296 -9.39 -1.63 -2.97
N PHE A 297 -9.35 -1.04 -1.79
CA PHE A 297 -8.84 -1.68 -0.57
C PHE A 297 -9.91 -1.93 0.49
N GLY A 298 -11.13 -1.46 0.26
CA GLY A 298 -12.24 -1.54 1.20
C GLY A 298 -12.39 -0.29 2.07
N ILE A 299 -13.56 -0.16 2.66
CA ILE A 299 -13.96 0.99 3.47
C ILE A 299 -13.47 0.78 4.91
N PRO A 300 -12.79 1.77 5.54
CA PRO A 300 -12.42 1.69 6.94
C PRO A 300 -13.67 1.59 7.83
N ALA A 301 -13.64 0.72 8.85
CA ALA A 301 -14.79 0.47 9.72
C ALA A 301 -15.25 1.71 10.52
N ASP A 302 -14.35 2.66 10.76
CA ASP A 302 -14.56 3.89 11.52
C ASP A 302 -14.92 5.11 10.63
N SER A 303 -15.01 4.93 9.31
CA SER A 303 -15.24 6.04 8.37
C SER A 303 -16.68 6.55 8.33
N GLY A 304 -17.66 5.79 8.82
CA GLY A 304 -19.09 6.11 8.69
C GLY A 304 -19.66 6.03 7.27
N ILE A 305 -18.85 5.63 6.28
CA ILE A 305 -19.23 5.54 4.86
C ILE A 305 -19.78 4.14 4.58
N GLN A 306 -20.86 4.07 3.79
CA GLN A 306 -21.45 2.80 3.39
C GLN A 306 -20.92 2.37 2.02
N GLU A 307 -21.00 1.07 1.74
CA GLU A 307 -20.55 0.49 0.48
C GLU A 307 -21.36 1.01 -0.72
N GLU A 308 -22.64 1.31 -0.48
CA GLU A 308 -23.56 1.89 -1.44
C GLU A 308 -23.11 3.31 -1.88
N ASP A 309 -22.54 4.11 -0.98
CA ASP A 309 -22.06 5.45 -1.29
C ASP A 309 -20.86 5.42 -2.24
N VAL A 310 -19.89 4.53 -1.97
CA VAL A 310 -18.74 4.31 -2.86
C VAL A 310 -19.21 3.79 -4.22
N SER A 311 -20.14 2.82 -4.25
CA SER A 311 -20.70 2.25 -5.48
C SER A 311 -21.43 3.29 -6.32
N ARG A 312 -22.24 4.14 -5.67
CA ARG A 312 -22.98 5.23 -6.31
C ARG A 312 -22.03 6.26 -6.91
N ALA A 313 -21.02 6.69 -6.15
CA ALA A 313 -20.01 7.65 -6.63
C ALA A 313 -19.27 7.11 -7.86
N LEU A 314 -18.78 5.86 -7.81
CA LEU A 314 -18.14 5.21 -8.96
C LEU A 314 -19.08 5.10 -10.16
N ALA A 315 -20.38 4.84 -9.93
CA ALA A 315 -21.37 4.73 -11.01
C ALA A 315 -21.60 6.03 -11.74
N LEU A 316 -21.69 7.16 -11.03
CA LEU A 316 -21.86 8.49 -11.60
C LEU A 316 -20.59 8.91 -12.35
N LEU A 317 -19.44 8.78 -11.72
CA LEU A 317 -18.14 9.13 -12.31
C LEU A 317 -17.84 8.34 -13.58
N ALA A 318 -18.12 7.04 -13.60
CA ALA A 318 -17.93 6.20 -14.78
C ALA A 318 -18.83 6.60 -15.97
N LYS A 319 -19.95 7.31 -15.71
CA LYS A 319 -20.80 7.91 -16.72
C LYS A 319 -20.37 9.33 -17.11
N GLY A 320 -19.26 9.84 -16.58
CA GLY A 320 -18.80 11.20 -16.80
C GLY A 320 -19.59 12.25 -16.02
N GLN A 321 -20.30 11.87 -14.96
CA GLN A 321 -21.10 12.77 -14.13
C GLN A 321 -20.34 13.11 -12.83
N ALA A 322 -20.42 14.37 -12.40
CA ALA A 322 -19.93 14.78 -11.10
C ALA A 322 -20.78 14.16 -9.98
N CYS A 323 -20.19 13.97 -8.81
CA CYS A 323 -20.89 13.45 -7.63
C CYS A 323 -20.36 14.11 -6.34
N GLU A 324 -21.23 14.18 -5.34
CA GLU A 324 -20.83 14.56 -3.99
C GLU A 324 -20.29 13.34 -3.24
N PHE A 325 -19.10 13.48 -2.62
CA PHE A 325 -18.48 12.47 -1.80
C PHE A 325 -17.61 13.14 -0.73
N LEU A 326 -17.78 12.77 0.55
CA LEU A 326 -17.08 13.39 1.70
C LEU A 326 -17.13 14.93 1.66
N GLU A 327 -18.33 15.49 1.50
CA GLU A 327 -18.57 16.95 1.45
C GLU A 327 -17.80 17.69 0.35
N GLN A 328 -17.32 16.97 -0.67
CA GLN A 328 -16.63 17.52 -1.82
C GLN A 328 -17.29 17.08 -3.12
N THR A 329 -17.41 18.00 -4.07
CA THR A 329 -17.84 17.69 -5.44
C THR A 329 -16.69 17.07 -6.22
N LEU A 330 -16.79 15.80 -6.55
CA LEU A 330 -15.83 15.09 -7.39
C LEU A 330 -16.14 15.26 -8.86
N LEU A 331 -15.15 15.76 -9.62
CA LEU A 331 -15.26 15.96 -11.06
C LEU A 331 -14.71 14.75 -11.82
N PRO A 332 -15.44 14.21 -12.81
CA PRO A 332 -15.00 13.04 -13.58
C PRO A 332 -13.72 13.27 -14.39
N THR A 333 -13.46 14.51 -14.79
CA THR A 333 -12.28 14.90 -15.58
C THR A 333 -11.01 15.08 -14.75
N GLN A 334 -11.13 15.11 -13.42
CA GLN A 334 -10.00 15.29 -12.52
C GLN A 334 -8.99 14.15 -12.69
N HIS A 335 -7.71 14.49 -12.89
CA HIS A 335 -6.65 13.49 -12.95
C HIS A 335 -6.28 12.99 -11.55
N VAL A 336 -6.11 11.68 -11.49
CA VAL A 336 -5.67 10.96 -10.29
C VAL A 336 -4.44 10.13 -10.65
N TYR A 337 -3.54 9.99 -9.69
CA TYR A 337 -2.32 9.22 -9.83
C TYR A 337 -2.35 8.01 -8.92
N PHE A 338 -1.90 6.87 -9.42
CA PHE A 338 -1.60 5.67 -8.65
C PHE A 338 -0.15 5.26 -8.88
N LEU A 339 0.62 5.14 -7.80
CA LEU A 339 2.02 4.75 -7.81
C LEU A 339 2.21 3.52 -6.94
N GLY A 340 2.63 2.41 -7.53
CA GLY A 340 2.99 1.18 -6.85
C GLY A 340 4.50 1.07 -6.64
N LEU A 341 4.93 0.95 -5.39
CA LEU A 341 6.32 0.86 -4.95
C LEU A 341 6.58 -0.46 -4.26
N ALA A 342 7.76 -1.02 -4.44
CA ALA A 342 8.20 -2.23 -3.75
C ALA A 342 9.65 -2.10 -3.27
N PRO A 343 10.03 -2.77 -2.15
CA PRO A 343 11.40 -2.75 -1.66
C PRO A 343 12.34 -3.49 -2.62
N ASN A 344 13.55 -2.98 -2.78
CA ASN A 344 14.62 -3.60 -3.52
C ASN A 344 15.97 -3.29 -2.86
N ALA A 345 16.27 -3.99 -1.76
CA ALA A 345 17.42 -3.72 -0.90
C ALA A 345 17.46 -2.25 -0.44
N ALA A 346 18.52 -1.51 -0.76
CA ALA A 346 18.67 -0.08 -0.44
C ALA A 346 17.93 0.84 -1.44
N ARG A 347 17.20 0.27 -2.41
CA ARG A 347 16.47 1.01 -3.45
C ARG A 347 14.99 0.70 -3.40
N ILE A 348 14.20 1.48 -4.12
CA ILE A 348 12.77 1.29 -4.31
C ILE A 348 12.51 1.04 -5.79
N SER A 349 11.81 -0.05 -6.07
CA SER A 349 11.34 -0.39 -7.42
C SER A 349 9.96 0.19 -7.65
N VAL A 350 9.74 0.79 -8.82
CA VAL A 350 8.42 1.19 -9.29
C VAL A 350 7.76 0.00 -9.96
N ARG A 351 6.64 -0.47 -9.40
CA ARG A 351 5.83 -1.55 -9.98
C ARG A 351 4.92 -1.04 -11.09
N PHE A 352 4.29 0.10 -10.85
CA PHE A 352 3.49 0.81 -11.85
C PHE A 352 3.36 2.28 -11.49
N PHE A 353 3.09 3.09 -12.49
CA PHE A 353 2.67 4.48 -12.37
C PHE A 353 1.58 4.77 -13.39
N LEU A 354 0.43 5.13 -12.91
CA LEU A 354 -0.76 5.40 -13.73
C LEU A 354 -1.27 6.80 -13.45
N ARG A 355 -1.61 7.52 -14.52
CA ARG A 355 -2.28 8.82 -14.48
C ARG A 355 -3.43 8.75 -15.45
N ASP A 356 -4.63 8.97 -14.96
CA ASP A 356 -5.82 9.04 -15.79
C ASP A 356 -6.90 9.90 -15.11
N SER A 357 -8.00 10.18 -15.81
CA SER A 357 -9.16 10.82 -15.22
C SER A 357 -9.84 9.91 -14.20
N LEU A 358 -10.47 10.51 -13.20
CA LEU A 358 -11.25 9.77 -12.20
C LEU A 358 -12.36 8.94 -12.85
N ALA A 359 -12.98 9.45 -13.93
CA ALA A 359 -13.99 8.73 -14.69
C ALA A 359 -13.45 7.42 -15.29
N HIS A 360 -12.25 7.42 -15.89
CA HIS A 360 -11.65 6.22 -16.46
C HIS A 360 -11.30 5.21 -15.36
N PHE A 361 -10.71 5.63 -14.26
CA PHE A 361 -10.44 4.72 -13.13
C PHE A 361 -11.74 4.15 -12.56
N ALA A 362 -12.79 4.96 -12.38
CA ALA A 362 -14.09 4.49 -11.93
C ALA A 362 -14.70 3.46 -12.90
N ALA A 363 -14.61 3.69 -14.20
CA ALA A 363 -15.07 2.76 -15.22
C ALA A 363 -14.29 1.42 -15.17
N HIS A 364 -12.97 1.47 -15.01
CA HIS A 364 -12.13 0.27 -14.90
C HIS A 364 -12.39 -0.53 -13.63
N ILE A 365 -12.58 0.14 -12.49
CA ILE A 365 -12.91 -0.49 -11.20
C ILE A 365 -14.29 -1.17 -11.32
N ARG A 366 -15.30 -0.49 -11.86
CA ARG A 366 -16.63 -1.08 -12.07
C ARG A 366 -16.61 -2.26 -13.02
N ALA A 367 -15.87 -2.17 -14.14
CA ALA A 367 -15.69 -3.30 -15.05
C ALA A 367 -15.01 -4.51 -14.37
N HIS A 368 -14.12 -4.26 -13.42
CA HIS A 368 -13.53 -5.29 -12.58
C HIS A 368 -14.57 -5.92 -11.65
N GLU A 369 -15.37 -5.12 -10.94
CA GLU A 369 -16.44 -5.59 -10.06
C GLU A 369 -17.46 -6.44 -10.82
N GLN A 370 -17.95 -5.95 -11.96
CA GLN A 370 -18.90 -6.68 -12.83
C GLN A 370 -18.32 -8.00 -13.37
N ALA A 371 -17.02 -8.02 -13.69
CA ALA A 371 -16.37 -9.25 -14.11
C ALA A 371 -16.31 -10.30 -12.98
N LEU A 372 -16.15 -9.87 -11.73
CA LEU A 372 -16.12 -10.74 -10.54
C LEU A 372 -17.50 -11.16 -10.03
N GLU A 373 -18.55 -10.45 -10.44
CA GLU A 373 -19.89 -10.73 -9.96
C GLU A 373 -20.31 -12.18 -10.29
N ILE A 374 -20.62 -12.96 -9.26
CA ILE A 374 -21.05 -14.35 -9.37
C ILE A 374 -22.00 -14.64 -8.21
N ILE A 375 -22.91 -15.59 -8.40
CA ILE A 375 -23.86 -16.02 -7.37
C ILE A 375 -23.13 -16.27 -6.04
N ARG A 376 -23.67 -15.66 -4.98
CA ARG A 376 -23.08 -15.66 -3.65
C ARG A 376 -23.75 -16.69 -2.76
N PRO A 377 -23.00 -17.54 -2.03
CA PRO A 377 -23.56 -18.37 -0.98
C PRO A 377 -24.22 -17.51 0.10
N SER A 378 -25.32 -17.96 0.69
CA SER A 378 -26.06 -17.23 1.73
C SER A 378 -25.21 -16.88 2.96
N PHE A 379 -24.24 -17.74 3.30
CA PHE A 379 -23.34 -17.52 4.43
C PHE A 379 -22.19 -16.52 4.16
N ASP A 380 -21.93 -16.13 2.89
CA ASP A 380 -20.88 -15.15 2.55
C ASP A 380 -21.44 -13.73 2.61
N ALA A 381 -21.27 -13.05 3.75
CA ALA A 381 -21.76 -11.70 3.97
C ALA A 381 -21.01 -10.62 3.16
N ARG A 382 -19.84 -10.95 2.55
CA ARG A 382 -19.03 -9.95 1.81
C ARG A 382 -19.72 -9.61 0.49
N ALA A 383 -20.11 -8.37 0.31
CA ALA A 383 -20.67 -7.90 -0.96
C ALA A 383 -19.60 -7.88 -2.06
N ARG A 384 -18.40 -7.39 -1.76
CA ARG A 384 -17.27 -7.24 -2.68
C ARG A 384 -16.11 -8.16 -2.33
N LEU A 385 -15.31 -8.50 -3.35
CA LEU A 385 -14.03 -9.19 -3.21
C LEU A 385 -12.91 -8.18 -3.52
N SER A 386 -12.08 -7.89 -2.53
CA SER A 386 -10.92 -7.00 -2.71
C SER A 386 -9.83 -7.68 -3.54
N VAL A 387 -8.92 -6.89 -4.11
CA VAL A 387 -7.73 -7.42 -4.81
C VAL A 387 -6.91 -8.36 -3.92
N TRP A 388 -6.88 -8.09 -2.61
CA TRP A 388 -6.20 -8.95 -1.65
C TRP A 388 -6.92 -10.28 -1.42
N ASP A 389 -8.26 -10.28 -1.36
CA ASP A 389 -9.04 -11.52 -1.28
C ASP A 389 -8.76 -12.42 -2.49
N LEU A 390 -8.73 -11.83 -3.70
CA LEU A 390 -8.41 -12.57 -4.92
C LEU A 390 -6.99 -13.15 -4.91
N ALA A 391 -6.02 -12.38 -4.45
CA ALA A 391 -4.64 -12.87 -4.33
C ALA A 391 -4.56 -14.03 -3.32
N ARG A 392 -5.27 -13.97 -2.20
CA ARG A 392 -5.32 -15.04 -1.17
C ARG A 392 -5.92 -16.34 -1.69
N GLU A 393 -6.87 -16.29 -2.63
CA GLU A 393 -7.43 -17.51 -3.25
C GLU A 393 -6.39 -18.31 -4.06
N THR A 394 -5.25 -17.71 -4.39
CA THR A 394 -4.11 -18.41 -5.02
C THR A 394 -3.14 -19.04 -4.02
N ALA A 395 -3.30 -18.72 -2.73
CA ALA A 395 -2.42 -19.16 -1.67
C ALA A 395 -2.93 -20.44 -1.00
N ARG A 396 -2.01 -21.21 -0.41
CA ARG A 396 -2.37 -22.42 0.34
C ARG A 396 -3.15 -22.04 1.60
N ARG A 397 -4.25 -22.73 1.83
CA ARG A 397 -5.00 -22.66 3.08
C ARG A 397 -4.52 -23.77 4.01
N SER A 398 -4.18 -23.42 5.25
CA SER A 398 -3.82 -24.39 6.29
C SER A 398 -5.06 -25.02 6.93
N SER A 399 -4.88 -26.10 7.69
CA SER A 399 -5.97 -26.81 8.37
C SER A 399 -6.73 -25.97 9.41
N ASP A 400 -6.09 -24.91 9.94
CA ASP A 400 -6.69 -23.93 10.86
C ASP A 400 -7.42 -22.78 10.12
N GLY A 401 -7.56 -22.89 8.80
CA GLY A 401 -8.27 -21.91 7.96
C GLY A 401 -7.48 -20.67 7.58
N LYS A 402 -6.21 -20.55 8.00
CA LYS A 402 -5.37 -19.41 7.63
C LYS A 402 -4.77 -19.60 6.25
N TYR A 403 -4.64 -18.51 5.52
CA TYR A 403 -3.94 -18.50 4.23
C TYR A 403 -2.45 -18.23 4.42
N ALA A 404 -1.61 -18.93 3.66
CA ALA A 404 -0.23 -18.51 3.44
C ALA A 404 -0.20 -17.19 2.67
N ASP A 405 0.96 -16.53 2.65
CA ASP A 405 1.11 -15.34 1.81
C ASP A 405 1.05 -15.71 0.32
N PRO A 406 0.26 -14.97 -0.49
CA PRO A 406 0.27 -15.14 -1.93
C PRO A 406 1.62 -14.73 -2.53
N ALA A 407 1.85 -15.05 -3.81
CA ALA A 407 3.06 -14.63 -4.52
C ALA A 407 3.22 -13.09 -4.42
N PRO A 408 4.37 -12.58 -3.98
CA PRO A 408 4.54 -11.17 -3.61
C PRO A 408 4.12 -10.18 -4.69
N GLN A 409 4.41 -10.47 -5.98
CA GLN A 409 4.13 -9.57 -7.09
C GLN A 409 2.68 -9.64 -7.59
N LEU A 410 1.96 -10.73 -7.30
CA LEU A 410 0.64 -11.01 -7.88
C LEU A 410 -0.38 -9.89 -7.59
N ALA A 411 -0.42 -9.44 -6.36
CA ALA A 411 -1.38 -8.43 -5.94
C ALA A 411 -1.12 -7.06 -6.62
N GLY A 412 0.14 -6.68 -6.77
CA GLY A 412 0.54 -5.47 -7.52
C GLY A 412 0.23 -5.57 -9.02
N ASP A 413 0.50 -6.73 -9.65
CA ASP A 413 0.17 -6.96 -11.06
C ASP A 413 -1.34 -6.96 -11.31
N LEU A 414 -2.12 -7.54 -10.40
CA LEU A 414 -3.57 -7.51 -10.46
C LEU A 414 -4.11 -6.08 -10.29
N MET A 415 -3.60 -5.33 -9.32
CA MET A 415 -3.96 -3.92 -9.11
C MET A 415 -3.68 -3.09 -10.36
N ARG A 416 -2.51 -3.24 -10.97
CA ARG A 416 -2.18 -2.59 -12.23
C ARG A 416 -3.19 -2.94 -13.33
N ALA A 417 -3.55 -4.22 -13.48
CA ALA A 417 -4.51 -4.67 -14.48
C ALA A 417 -5.93 -4.11 -14.23
N VAL A 418 -6.34 -4.00 -12.96
CA VAL A 418 -7.61 -3.38 -12.57
C VAL A 418 -7.63 -1.92 -12.97
N LEU A 419 -6.66 -1.14 -12.53
CA LEU A 419 -6.60 0.30 -12.74
C LEU A 419 -6.41 0.69 -14.23
N SER A 420 -5.62 -0.07 -14.98
CA SER A 420 -5.41 0.17 -16.42
C SER A 420 -6.50 -0.37 -17.33
N GLY A 421 -7.51 -1.08 -16.79
CA GLY A 421 -8.49 -1.78 -17.62
C GLY A 421 -7.92 -2.96 -18.43
N GLY A 422 -6.67 -3.35 -18.17
CA GLY A 422 -5.93 -4.36 -18.92
C GLY A 422 -6.32 -5.81 -18.62
N ARG A 423 -5.64 -6.74 -19.29
CA ARG A 423 -5.78 -8.18 -19.06
C ARG A 423 -5.28 -8.58 -17.68
N TYR A 424 -5.90 -9.58 -17.08
CA TYR A 424 -5.40 -10.13 -15.82
C TYR A 424 -4.14 -10.96 -16.01
N PRO A 425 -3.24 -10.96 -15.01
CA PRO A 425 -1.99 -11.72 -15.10
C PRO A 425 -2.26 -13.24 -15.12
N ALA A 426 -1.54 -13.97 -15.97
CA ALA A 426 -1.67 -15.43 -16.06
C ALA A 426 -1.33 -16.15 -14.75
N THR A 427 -0.51 -15.53 -13.90
CA THR A 427 -0.19 -16.03 -12.56
C THR A 427 -1.40 -16.14 -11.65
N LEU A 428 -2.43 -15.28 -11.84
CA LEU A 428 -3.71 -15.38 -11.11
C LEU A 428 -4.45 -16.67 -11.47
N LEU A 429 -4.64 -16.94 -12.77
CA LEU A 429 -5.29 -18.16 -13.24
C LEU A 429 -4.52 -19.42 -12.82
N ASN A 430 -3.21 -19.42 -13.02
CA ASN A 430 -2.37 -20.56 -12.67
C ASN A 430 -2.43 -20.86 -11.17
N GLY A 431 -2.37 -19.83 -10.33
CA GLY A 431 -2.47 -19.96 -8.87
C GLY A 431 -3.80 -20.56 -8.44
N VAL A 432 -4.92 -20.04 -8.95
CA VAL A 432 -6.26 -20.54 -8.63
C VAL A 432 -6.43 -21.99 -9.13
N THR A 433 -6.06 -22.29 -10.35
CA THR A 433 -6.16 -23.66 -10.90
C THR A 433 -5.35 -24.66 -10.07
N LEU A 434 -4.14 -24.29 -9.62
CA LEU A 434 -3.33 -25.13 -8.75
C LEU A 434 -4.01 -25.37 -7.39
N ARG A 435 -4.68 -24.36 -6.83
CA ARG A 435 -5.42 -24.53 -5.56
C ARG A 435 -6.66 -25.41 -5.73
N ILE A 436 -7.42 -25.19 -6.79
CA ILE A 436 -8.61 -26.03 -7.08
C ILE A 436 -8.18 -27.50 -7.20
N ARG A 437 -7.12 -27.81 -7.93
CA ARG A 437 -6.60 -29.16 -8.09
C ARG A 437 -6.08 -29.78 -6.79
N ALA A 438 -5.47 -28.97 -5.91
CA ALA A 438 -4.90 -29.46 -4.66
C ALA A 438 -5.92 -29.62 -3.54
N GLU A 439 -6.94 -28.76 -3.52
CA GLU A 439 -7.92 -28.66 -2.44
C GLU A 439 -9.27 -29.27 -2.84
N HIS A 440 -9.50 -29.51 -4.12
CA HIS A 440 -10.76 -29.95 -4.72
C HIS A 440 -11.96 -29.06 -4.32
N GLU A 441 -11.71 -27.81 -3.97
CA GLU A 441 -12.73 -26.87 -3.49
C GLU A 441 -12.80 -25.65 -4.42
N ILE A 442 -14.01 -25.29 -4.84
CA ILE A 442 -14.27 -24.07 -5.60
C ILE A 442 -15.06 -23.11 -4.71
N THR A 443 -14.33 -22.20 -4.08
CA THR A 443 -14.90 -21.10 -3.30
C THR A 443 -15.54 -20.07 -4.24
N ARG A 444 -16.36 -19.16 -3.69
CA ARG A 444 -16.86 -17.99 -4.44
C ARG A 444 -15.71 -17.19 -5.07
N GLY A 445 -14.62 -16.96 -4.31
CA GLY A 445 -13.46 -16.24 -4.79
C GLY A 445 -12.79 -16.92 -5.99
N LYS A 446 -12.58 -18.23 -5.94
CA LYS A 446 -12.02 -19.01 -7.04
C LYS A 446 -12.91 -18.98 -8.28
N ALA A 447 -14.22 -19.17 -8.12
CA ALA A 447 -15.18 -19.11 -9.24
C ALA A 447 -15.27 -17.70 -9.85
N ALA A 448 -15.27 -16.65 -9.02
CA ALA A 448 -15.24 -15.26 -9.45
C ALA A 448 -13.97 -14.93 -10.24
N ILE A 449 -12.78 -15.42 -9.80
CA ILE A 449 -11.52 -15.25 -10.52
C ILE A 449 -11.57 -15.93 -11.89
N LEU A 450 -12.07 -17.17 -11.98
CA LEU A 450 -12.19 -17.88 -13.26
C LEU A 450 -13.08 -17.10 -14.24
N LYS A 451 -14.26 -16.69 -13.79
CA LYS A 451 -15.20 -15.88 -14.59
C LYS A 451 -14.57 -14.57 -15.03
N ALA A 452 -14.00 -13.82 -14.09
CA ALA A 452 -13.39 -12.51 -14.37
C ALA A 452 -12.16 -12.63 -15.28
N TYR A 453 -11.34 -13.66 -15.08
CA TYR A 453 -10.18 -13.92 -15.93
C TYR A 453 -10.60 -14.12 -17.39
N TYR A 454 -11.52 -15.04 -17.68
CA TYR A 454 -11.96 -15.31 -19.05
C TYR A 454 -12.85 -14.20 -19.64
N THR A 455 -13.46 -13.37 -18.80
CA THR A 455 -14.13 -12.14 -19.25
C THR A 455 -13.13 -11.12 -19.77
N ARG A 456 -11.98 -10.94 -19.10
CA ARG A 456 -10.93 -9.95 -19.46
C ARG A 456 -9.84 -10.52 -20.36
N ASN A 457 -9.68 -11.84 -20.38
CA ASN A 457 -8.76 -12.59 -21.23
C ASN A 457 -9.56 -13.59 -22.10
N PRO A 458 -10.36 -13.11 -23.07
CA PRO A 458 -11.30 -13.94 -23.81
C PRO A 458 -10.63 -15.14 -24.48
N SER A 459 -11.30 -16.30 -24.41
CA SER A 459 -10.90 -17.52 -25.08
C SER A 459 -12.12 -18.16 -25.79
N PRO A 460 -12.00 -18.59 -27.03
CA PRO A 460 -13.08 -19.32 -27.71
C PRO A 460 -13.47 -20.62 -27.00
N LEU A 461 -12.52 -21.20 -26.24
CA LEU A 461 -12.71 -22.43 -25.47
C LEU A 461 -13.27 -22.18 -24.04
N CYS A 462 -13.66 -20.94 -23.73
CA CYS A 462 -14.46 -20.59 -22.56
C CYS A 462 -15.41 -19.45 -22.97
N PRO A 463 -16.52 -19.77 -23.65
CA PRO A 463 -17.39 -18.78 -24.28
C PRO A 463 -18.14 -17.92 -23.28
N LYS A 464 -18.55 -16.72 -23.70
CA LYS A 464 -19.24 -15.75 -22.82
C LYS A 464 -20.54 -16.29 -22.23
N GLU A 465 -21.22 -17.23 -22.89
CA GLU A 465 -22.47 -17.81 -22.41
C GLU A 465 -22.34 -18.57 -21.08
N VAL A 466 -21.12 -19.01 -20.73
CA VAL A 466 -20.85 -19.69 -19.44
C VAL A 466 -20.30 -18.75 -18.37
N LEU A 467 -19.95 -17.51 -18.73
CA LEU A 467 -19.41 -16.48 -17.85
C LEU A 467 -20.53 -15.60 -17.26
N THR A 468 -21.62 -16.22 -16.86
CA THR A 468 -22.80 -15.56 -16.27
C THR A 468 -22.65 -15.37 -14.76
N VAL A 469 -23.48 -14.53 -14.17
CA VAL A 469 -23.55 -14.35 -12.71
C VAL A 469 -24.18 -15.58 -12.08
N GLU A 470 -25.28 -16.04 -12.66
CA GLU A 470 -26.06 -17.19 -12.21
C GLU A 470 -25.93 -18.36 -13.18
N LEU A 471 -26.49 -19.48 -12.78
CA LEU A 471 -26.53 -20.70 -13.59
C LEU A 471 -27.19 -20.44 -14.96
N ASN A 472 -26.47 -20.69 -16.04
CA ASN A 472 -27.06 -20.73 -17.38
C ASN A 472 -27.62 -22.13 -17.65
N GLU A 473 -28.93 -22.27 -17.42
CA GLU A 473 -29.61 -23.54 -17.65
C GLU A 473 -29.70 -23.90 -19.13
N GLN A 474 -29.63 -22.94 -20.05
CA GLN A 474 -29.80 -23.17 -21.48
C GLN A 474 -28.50 -23.57 -22.18
N SER A 475 -27.35 -23.36 -21.55
CA SER A 475 -26.06 -23.68 -22.17
C SER A 475 -25.96 -25.19 -22.48
N THR A 476 -25.50 -25.48 -23.70
CA THR A 476 -25.17 -26.82 -24.20
C THR A 476 -23.65 -26.99 -24.35
N TYR A 477 -22.87 -26.02 -23.89
CA TYR A 477 -21.40 -26.08 -23.97
C TYR A 477 -20.87 -27.24 -23.13
N CYS A 478 -20.33 -28.24 -23.78
CA CYS A 478 -20.00 -29.54 -23.19
C CYS A 478 -19.17 -29.43 -21.89
N PRO A 479 -18.04 -28.68 -21.79
CA PRO A 479 -17.28 -28.55 -20.54
C PRO A 479 -18.12 -28.00 -19.37
N TYR A 480 -18.94 -26.98 -19.61
CA TYR A 480 -19.81 -26.40 -18.59
C TYR A 480 -20.90 -27.38 -18.13
N VAL A 481 -21.54 -28.08 -19.06
CA VAL A 481 -22.55 -29.11 -18.75
C VAL A 481 -21.94 -30.27 -17.97
N LEU A 482 -20.69 -30.67 -18.30
CA LEU A 482 -19.97 -31.70 -17.55
C LEU A 482 -19.67 -31.27 -16.10
N GLY A 483 -19.33 -30.01 -15.88
CA GLY A 483 -19.18 -29.47 -14.53
C GLY A 483 -20.49 -29.54 -13.72
N ARG A 484 -21.60 -29.13 -14.34
CA ARG A 484 -22.96 -29.25 -13.75
C ARG A 484 -23.31 -30.71 -13.46
N LEU A 485 -23.06 -31.60 -14.41
CA LEU A 485 -23.31 -33.03 -14.25
C LEU A 485 -22.50 -33.61 -13.07
N PHE A 486 -21.24 -33.22 -12.93
CA PHE A 486 -20.41 -33.66 -11.81
C PHE A 486 -21.00 -33.22 -10.45
N ALA A 487 -21.49 -31.98 -10.34
CA ALA A 487 -22.12 -31.47 -9.12
C ALA A 487 -23.39 -32.28 -8.75
N VAL A 488 -24.21 -32.67 -9.75
CA VAL A 488 -25.38 -33.51 -9.52
C VAL A 488 -25.00 -34.94 -9.11
N LEU A 489 -23.96 -35.52 -9.73
CA LEU A 489 -23.45 -36.85 -9.37
C LEU A 489 -22.90 -36.86 -7.93
N GLU A 490 -22.24 -35.81 -7.48
CA GLU A 490 -21.82 -35.64 -6.09
C GLU A 490 -23.02 -35.51 -5.16
N ALA A 491 -24.03 -34.72 -5.52
CA ALA A 491 -25.25 -34.55 -4.73
C ALA A 491 -26.01 -35.87 -4.55
N VAL A 492 -26.02 -36.71 -5.56
CA VAL A 492 -26.60 -38.07 -5.48
C VAL A 492 -25.84 -38.93 -4.46
N GLN A 493 -24.52 -38.87 -4.45
CA GLN A 493 -23.73 -39.61 -3.47
C GLN A 493 -23.97 -39.13 -2.04
N ASP A 494 -24.00 -37.80 -1.83
CA ASP A 494 -24.26 -37.18 -0.52
C ASP A 494 -25.63 -37.60 0.02
N ALA A 495 -26.65 -37.50 -0.83
CA ALA A 495 -28.04 -37.89 -0.45
C ALA A 495 -28.16 -39.38 -0.12
N ALA A 496 -27.42 -40.25 -0.82
CA ALA A 496 -27.44 -41.68 -0.60
C ALA A 496 -26.61 -42.14 0.61
N ASN A 497 -25.64 -41.34 1.06
CA ASN A 497 -24.74 -41.67 2.17
C ASN A 497 -24.50 -40.43 3.04
N PRO A 498 -25.48 -39.95 3.80
CA PRO A 498 -25.35 -38.77 4.64
C PRO A 498 -24.19 -38.91 5.61
N GLY A 499 -23.34 -37.86 5.76
CA GLY A 499 -22.18 -37.84 6.65
C GLY A 499 -20.94 -38.57 6.12
N ILE A 500 -20.90 -38.89 4.83
CA ILE A 500 -19.71 -39.49 4.22
C ILE A 500 -18.52 -38.50 4.27
N ASN A 501 -17.36 -39.00 4.72
CA ASN A 501 -16.15 -38.16 4.87
C ASN A 501 -15.41 -37.91 3.54
N THR A 502 -15.62 -38.73 2.51
CA THR A 502 -14.93 -38.63 1.23
C THR A 502 -15.91 -38.81 0.09
N THR A 503 -16.06 -37.81 -0.76
CA THR A 503 -16.96 -37.82 -1.91
C THR A 503 -16.25 -38.16 -3.21
N ILE A 504 -17.01 -38.28 -4.31
CA ILE A 504 -16.43 -38.43 -5.65
C ILE A 504 -15.53 -37.21 -6.01
N LYS A 505 -15.78 -36.06 -5.38
CA LYS A 505 -14.98 -34.85 -5.56
C LYS A 505 -13.53 -35.09 -5.13
N ASP A 506 -13.29 -35.64 -3.96
CA ASP A 506 -11.95 -35.87 -3.44
C ASP A 506 -11.12 -36.79 -4.34
N LYS A 507 -11.77 -37.77 -4.96
CA LYS A 507 -11.09 -38.78 -5.76
C LYS A 507 -11.03 -38.49 -7.26
N TYR A 508 -12.06 -37.90 -7.82
CA TYR A 508 -12.24 -37.83 -9.26
C TYR A 508 -12.29 -36.43 -9.84
N PHE A 509 -12.37 -35.35 -9.03
CA PHE A 509 -12.59 -34.00 -9.52
C PHE A 509 -11.56 -33.58 -10.58
N SER A 510 -10.27 -33.67 -10.24
CA SER A 510 -9.18 -33.27 -11.17
C SER A 510 -9.18 -34.10 -12.46
N SER A 511 -9.47 -35.40 -12.38
CA SER A 511 -9.55 -36.29 -13.55
C SER A 511 -10.80 -36.03 -14.38
N ALA A 512 -11.96 -35.80 -13.74
CA ALA A 512 -13.21 -35.45 -14.42
C ALA A 512 -13.08 -34.12 -15.18
N CYS A 513 -12.36 -33.15 -14.59
CA CYS A 513 -12.07 -31.87 -15.20
C CYS A 513 -11.06 -31.94 -16.33
N ALA A 514 -10.06 -32.85 -16.28
CA ALA A 514 -8.99 -32.92 -17.27
C ALA A 514 -9.24 -33.96 -18.38
N THR A 515 -9.81 -35.12 -18.04
CA THR A 515 -9.99 -36.29 -18.93
C THR A 515 -11.37 -36.92 -18.79
N PRO A 516 -12.44 -36.20 -19.15
CA PRO A 516 -13.84 -36.63 -18.90
C PRO A 516 -14.17 -38.02 -19.47
N ALA A 517 -13.70 -38.36 -20.66
CA ALA A 517 -13.97 -39.63 -21.31
C ALA A 517 -13.58 -40.86 -20.46
N VAL A 518 -12.53 -40.72 -19.65
CA VAL A 518 -12.04 -41.80 -18.78
C VAL A 518 -12.89 -41.95 -17.53
N VAL A 519 -13.40 -40.85 -16.98
CA VAL A 519 -13.97 -40.81 -15.63
C VAL A 519 -15.47 -40.82 -15.62
N PHE A 520 -16.16 -40.07 -16.48
CA PHE A 520 -17.63 -39.96 -16.45
C PHE A 520 -18.39 -41.28 -16.59
N PRO A 521 -17.96 -42.23 -17.45
CA PRO A 521 -18.64 -43.55 -17.51
C PRO A 521 -18.64 -44.27 -16.14
N THR A 522 -17.56 -44.18 -15.40
CA THR A 522 -17.47 -44.76 -14.05
C THR A 522 -18.36 -44.01 -13.04
N LEU A 523 -18.36 -42.68 -13.09
CA LEU A 523 -19.18 -41.85 -12.19
C LEU A 523 -20.67 -42.07 -12.40
N VAL A 524 -21.12 -42.16 -13.65
CA VAL A 524 -22.52 -42.45 -13.99
C VAL A 524 -22.94 -43.85 -13.47
N LYS A 525 -22.07 -44.86 -13.65
CA LYS A 525 -22.30 -46.20 -13.12
C LYS A 525 -22.39 -46.22 -11.57
N LEU A 526 -21.55 -45.44 -10.91
CA LEU A 526 -21.62 -45.30 -9.45
C LEU A 526 -22.91 -44.60 -9.00
N ALA A 527 -23.31 -43.55 -9.69
CA ALA A 527 -24.55 -42.83 -9.38
C ALA A 527 -25.80 -43.72 -9.46
N GLN A 528 -25.87 -44.64 -10.44
CA GLN A 528 -26.97 -45.59 -10.54
C GLN A 528 -27.09 -46.47 -9.27
N LYS A 529 -25.96 -46.86 -8.65
CA LYS A 529 -25.99 -47.60 -7.38
C LYS A 529 -26.44 -46.73 -6.21
N HIS A 530 -26.06 -45.46 -6.19
CA HIS A 530 -26.49 -44.52 -5.16
C HIS A 530 -27.98 -44.19 -5.26
N LEU A 531 -28.51 -43.98 -6.48
CA LEU A 531 -29.92 -43.74 -6.74
C LEU A 531 -30.84 -44.87 -6.22
N GLN A 532 -30.35 -46.11 -6.22
CA GLN A 532 -31.12 -47.23 -5.69
C GLN A 532 -31.36 -47.17 -4.18
N LYS A 533 -30.52 -46.41 -3.44
CA LYS A 533 -30.61 -46.23 -1.99
C LYS A 533 -31.54 -45.07 -1.60
N LEU A 534 -31.92 -44.21 -2.54
CA LEU A 534 -32.71 -43.02 -2.29
C LEU A 534 -34.21 -43.34 -2.17
N ALA A 535 -34.93 -42.52 -1.39
CA ALA A 535 -36.38 -42.51 -1.35
C ALA A 535 -36.95 -42.21 -2.75
N PRO A 536 -38.18 -42.72 -3.08
CA PRO A 536 -38.76 -42.61 -4.44
C PRO A 536 -38.77 -41.17 -4.98
N GLY A 537 -39.18 -40.18 -4.18
CA GLY A 537 -39.22 -38.77 -4.60
C GLY A 537 -37.85 -38.20 -4.94
N SER A 538 -36.87 -38.42 -4.07
CA SER A 538 -35.48 -37.98 -4.32
C SER A 538 -34.86 -38.69 -5.52
N LYS A 539 -35.16 -39.96 -5.70
CA LYS A 539 -34.70 -40.73 -6.87
C LYS A 539 -35.27 -40.17 -8.18
N ILE A 540 -36.55 -39.84 -8.24
CA ILE A 540 -37.18 -39.24 -9.42
C ILE A 540 -36.52 -37.86 -9.70
N PHE A 541 -36.40 -37.03 -8.69
CA PHE A 541 -35.79 -35.70 -8.79
C PHE A 541 -34.36 -35.74 -9.39
N TYR A 542 -33.47 -36.56 -8.82
CA TYR A 542 -32.11 -36.66 -9.33
C TYR A 542 -32.01 -37.32 -10.71
N ASN A 543 -32.85 -38.34 -10.99
CA ASN A 543 -32.90 -38.94 -12.32
C ASN A 543 -33.31 -37.93 -13.39
N GLN A 544 -34.26 -37.06 -13.10
CA GLN A 544 -34.69 -36.02 -14.03
C GLN A 544 -33.52 -35.04 -14.31
N GLN A 545 -32.85 -34.56 -13.27
CA GLN A 545 -31.67 -33.66 -13.44
C GLN A 545 -30.54 -34.34 -14.26
N LEU A 546 -30.26 -35.61 -13.99
CA LEU A 546 -29.23 -36.33 -14.75
C LEU A 546 -29.66 -36.51 -16.22
N THR A 547 -30.94 -36.83 -16.49
CA THR A 547 -31.46 -36.98 -17.85
C THR A 547 -31.40 -35.66 -18.61
N ASP A 548 -31.81 -34.55 -17.97
CA ASP A 548 -31.79 -33.22 -18.57
C ASP A 548 -30.36 -32.78 -18.93
N LEU A 549 -29.38 -33.00 -18.05
CA LEU A 549 -28.01 -32.66 -18.30
C LEU A 549 -27.35 -33.57 -19.34
N MET A 550 -27.60 -34.86 -19.29
CA MET A 550 -27.07 -35.79 -20.29
C MET A 550 -27.67 -35.52 -21.68
N GLY A 551 -28.96 -35.14 -21.75
CA GLY A 551 -29.62 -34.76 -22.99
C GLY A 551 -29.03 -33.51 -23.66
N LYS A 552 -28.31 -32.68 -22.92
CA LYS A 552 -27.60 -31.51 -23.46
C LYS A 552 -26.23 -31.85 -24.08
N LEU A 553 -25.70 -33.05 -23.84
CA LEU A 553 -24.44 -33.52 -24.38
C LEU A 553 -24.65 -34.09 -25.77
N SER A 554 -24.42 -33.26 -26.80
CA SER A 554 -24.60 -33.66 -28.21
C SER A 554 -23.41 -34.43 -28.80
N GLN A 555 -22.29 -34.51 -28.07
CA GLN A 555 -21.05 -35.12 -28.50
C GLN A 555 -20.49 -36.07 -27.43
N PRO A 556 -19.60 -37.02 -27.81
CA PRO A 556 -18.90 -37.85 -26.84
C PRO A 556 -18.13 -37.04 -25.81
N TYR A 557 -17.93 -37.61 -24.64
CA TYR A 557 -17.07 -36.98 -23.61
C TYR A 557 -15.68 -36.66 -24.18
N PRO A 558 -15.16 -35.44 -24.01
CA PRO A 558 -13.82 -35.08 -24.47
C PRO A 558 -12.75 -35.99 -23.86
N ALA A 559 -11.82 -36.47 -24.69
CA ALA A 559 -10.70 -37.26 -24.18
C ALA A 559 -9.81 -36.44 -23.26
N ARG A 560 -9.63 -35.13 -23.56
CA ARG A 560 -8.85 -34.18 -22.79
C ARG A 560 -9.44 -32.77 -22.90
N MET A 561 -9.46 -32.04 -21.81
CA MET A 561 -9.87 -30.62 -21.79
C MET A 561 -8.67 -29.71 -21.55
N THR A 562 -8.64 -28.59 -22.28
CA THR A 562 -7.68 -27.48 -22.13
C THR A 562 -7.97 -26.66 -20.88
N LEU A 563 -7.05 -25.79 -20.46
CA LEU A 563 -7.28 -24.93 -19.27
C LEU A 563 -8.55 -24.06 -19.38
N PRO A 564 -8.86 -23.41 -20.52
CA PRO A 564 -10.13 -22.68 -20.63
C PRO A 564 -11.38 -23.58 -20.52
N GLU A 565 -11.35 -24.77 -21.09
CA GLU A 565 -12.43 -25.75 -20.97
C GLU A 565 -12.59 -26.24 -19.51
N GLN A 566 -11.47 -26.47 -18.83
CA GLN A 566 -11.46 -26.79 -17.39
C GLN A 566 -12.06 -25.65 -16.57
N GLY A 567 -11.73 -24.38 -16.88
CA GLY A 567 -12.35 -23.22 -16.24
C GLY A 567 -13.88 -23.17 -16.44
N ALA A 568 -14.37 -23.48 -17.64
CA ALA A 568 -15.81 -23.58 -17.90
C ALA A 568 -16.45 -24.72 -17.10
N PHE A 569 -15.78 -25.87 -16.98
CA PHE A 569 -16.24 -26.98 -16.13
C PHE A 569 -16.33 -26.55 -14.65
N GLU A 570 -15.30 -25.90 -14.13
CA GLU A 570 -15.23 -25.45 -12.75
C GLU A 570 -16.32 -24.41 -12.42
N ILE A 571 -16.62 -23.48 -13.36
CA ILE A 571 -17.72 -22.51 -13.23
C ILE A 571 -19.08 -23.27 -13.25
N GLY A 572 -19.26 -24.22 -14.16
CA GLY A 572 -20.49 -25.03 -14.23
C GLY A 572 -20.75 -25.83 -12.96
N TYR A 573 -19.70 -26.42 -12.39
CA TYR A 573 -19.78 -27.10 -11.10
C TYR A 573 -20.20 -26.14 -9.97
N TYR A 574 -19.58 -24.97 -9.89
CA TYR A 574 -19.91 -23.97 -8.88
C TYR A 574 -21.36 -23.50 -8.99
N HIS A 575 -21.81 -23.11 -10.17
CA HIS A 575 -23.18 -22.66 -10.41
C HIS A 575 -24.22 -23.71 -10.03
N GLN A 576 -24.02 -24.96 -10.44
CA GLN A 576 -24.95 -26.05 -10.13
C GLN A 576 -24.99 -26.37 -8.62
N THR A 577 -23.83 -26.23 -7.94
CA THR A 577 -23.73 -26.41 -6.50
C THR A 577 -24.51 -25.31 -5.76
N GLN A 578 -24.38 -24.05 -6.16
CA GLN A 578 -25.12 -22.94 -5.54
C GLN A 578 -26.64 -23.10 -5.74
N LYS A 579 -27.07 -23.52 -6.92
CA LYS A 579 -28.50 -23.77 -7.21
C LYS A 579 -29.16 -24.80 -6.26
N ARG A 580 -28.37 -25.76 -5.79
CA ARG A 580 -28.82 -26.75 -4.81
C ARG A 580 -29.16 -26.11 -3.45
N TYR A 581 -28.37 -25.09 -3.05
CA TYR A 581 -28.59 -24.42 -1.76
C TYR A 581 -29.70 -23.36 -1.81
N GLU A 582 -29.91 -22.66 -2.93
CA GLU A 582 -31.02 -21.72 -3.10
C GLU A 582 -32.40 -22.35 -2.82
N LYS A 583 -32.60 -23.60 -3.20
CA LYS A 583 -33.87 -24.29 -2.96
C LYS A 583 -34.14 -24.60 -1.48
N LYS A 584 -33.08 -24.88 -0.71
CA LYS A 584 -33.23 -25.14 0.73
C LYS A 584 -33.62 -23.88 1.50
N ASP A 585 -33.01 -22.74 1.17
CA ASP A 585 -33.30 -21.47 1.85
C ASP A 585 -34.76 -21.03 1.63
N LYS A 586 -35.34 -21.28 0.44
CA LYS A 586 -36.77 -21.00 0.14
C LYS A 586 -37.76 -21.95 0.81
N GLU A 587 -37.39 -23.20 1.04
CA GLU A 587 -38.22 -24.16 1.76
C GLU A 587 -38.23 -23.89 3.26
N ASP A 588 -37.13 -23.47 3.84
CA ASP A 588 -37.04 -23.10 5.25
C ASP A 588 -37.80 -21.80 5.56
N GLU A 589 -37.77 -20.78 4.68
CA GLU A 589 -38.58 -19.56 4.81
C GLU A 589 -40.10 -19.85 4.69
N SER A 590 -40.52 -20.80 3.85
CA SER A 590 -41.91 -21.16 3.69
C SER A 590 -42.46 -22.02 4.86
N ASN A 591 -41.61 -22.80 5.53
CA ASN A 591 -42.00 -23.60 6.70
C ASN A 591 -41.87 -22.83 8.04
N GLY A 592 -41.18 -21.70 8.08
CA GLY A 592 -41.09 -20.81 9.25
C GLY A 592 -42.24 -19.81 9.37
N SER A 593 -43.19 -19.77 8.41
CA SER A 593 -44.30 -18.81 8.36
C SER A 593 -45.68 -19.45 8.64
N ASN A 594 -45.73 -20.67 9.20
CA ASN A 594 -46.96 -21.31 9.65
C ASN A 594 -47.02 -21.47 11.18
#